data_454c8a8171c38ea52f354f51a44eae4c
#
_entry.id   454c8a8171c38ea52f354f51a44eae4c
#
_cell.length_a   1.000
_cell.length_b   1.000
_cell.length_c   1.000
_cell.angle_alpha   90.00
_cell.angle_beta   90.00
_cell.angle_gamma   90.00
#
_symmetry.space_group_name_H-M   'P 1'
#
loop_
_entity.id
_entity.type
_entity.pdbx_description
1 polymer ?
#
loop_
_entity_poly.entity_id
_entity_poly.type
_entity_poly.pdbx_seq_one_letter_code
_entity_poly.pdbx_strand_id
1 'polypeptide(L)'
;VMLALARWLMRGTPYAAGGAALATLVPWLFWLGAAIAALMTLRRGFAPALPVIIAAALPAGWWWAQGDVIPLASILLVTLMAVILRERMRWGETLIVGTLVASVMVQLGIFSPPGGTELMLEQLREGSEEVDRMLTEFANQGYDTQTIAALVVGGVTGLVVLLAAIVCLALARSWQAGLYNPGGFREEFHALRLTPKELAVLVVIG
;
A
#
# COMPACT_ATOMS: atom_id res chain seq x y z
N VAL A 1 1.52 23.56 -6.54
CA VAL A 1 0.94 23.22 -5.22
C VAL A 1 1.66 22.02 -4.60
N MET A 2 1.78 20.87 -5.26
CA MET A 2 2.38 19.64 -4.71
C MET A 2 3.87 19.81 -4.28
N LEU A 3 4.71 20.46 -5.09
CA LEU A 3 6.10 20.72 -4.71
C LEU A 3 6.24 21.72 -3.56
N ALA A 4 5.31 22.69 -3.42
CA ALA A 4 5.29 23.60 -2.28
C ALA A 4 4.97 22.86 -0.99
N LEU A 5 4.01 21.93 -1.02
CA LEU A 5 3.71 21.03 0.09
C LEU A 5 4.94 20.19 0.48
N ALA A 6 5.57 19.55 -0.52
CA ALA A 6 6.77 18.76 -0.28
C ALA A 6 7.91 19.59 0.35
N ARG A 7 8.12 20.82 -0.10
CA ARG A 7 9.10 21.75 0.52
C ARG A 7 8.75 22.07 1.96
N TRP A 8 7.49 22.30 2.26
CA TRP A 8 7.03 22.59 3.61
C TRP A 8 7.25 21.41 4.55
N LEU A 9 6.89 20.19 4.11
CA LEU A 9 7.11 18.97 4.85
C LEU A 9 8.59 18.69 5.13
N MET A 10 9.46 19.07 4.18
CA MET A 10 10.91 18.87 4.30
C MET A 10 11.62 19.88 5.20
N ARG A 11 10.93 20.91 5.74
CA ARG A 11 11.52 21.88 6.69
C ARG A 11 11.97 21.23 7.99
N GLY A 12 11.31 20.14 8.40
CA GLY A 12 11.70 19.40 9.60
C GLY A 12 10.82 18.20 9.88
N THR A 13 11.34 17.26 10.68
CA THR A 13 10.60 16.05 11.09
C THR A 13 9.24 16.36 11.75
N PRO A 14 9.08 17.40 12.61
CA PRO A 14 7.78 17.73 13.19
C PRO A 14 6.73 18.12 12.14
N TYR A 15 7.13 18.89 11.11
CA TYR A 15 6.19 19.27 10.03
C TYR A 15 5.74 18.06 9.22
N ALA A 16 6.69 17.16 8.91
CA ALA A 16 6.37 15.92 8.20
C ALA A 16 5.48 14.99 9.05
N ALA A 17 5.79 14.84 10.34
CA ALA A 17 5.02 14.02 11.26
C ALA A 17 3.59 14.56 11.45
N GLY A 18 3.45 15.86 11.70
CA GLY A 18 2.14 16.51 11.81
C GLY A 18 1.32 16.40 10.53
N GLY A 19 1.95 16.67 9.38
CA GLY A 19 1.32 16.53 8.07
C GLY A 19 0.87 15.10 7.75
N ALA A 20 1.70 14.10 8.07
CA ALA A 20 1.37 12.69 7.88
C ALA A 20 0.22 12.24 8.79
N ALA A 21 0.26 12.60 10.09
CA ALA A 21 -0.80 12.28 11.03
C ALA A 21 -2.14 12.90 10.63
N LEU A 22 -2.16 14.20 10.30
CA LEU A 22 -3.38 14.91 9.87
C LEU A 22 -3.95 14.34 8.57
N ALA A 23 -3.08 14.01 7.60
CA ALA A 23 -3.53 13.40 6.35
C ALA A 23 -4.14 12.02 6.58
N THR A 24 -3.52 11.19 7.44
CA THR A 24 -4.04 9.84 7.72
C THR A 24 -5.29 9.84 8.60
N LEU A 25 -5.50 10.90 9.40
CA LEU A 25 -6.71 11.03 10.20
C LEU A 25 -7.97 11.17 9.33
N VAL A 26 -7.83 11.74 8.13
CA VAL A 26 -8.93 11.87 7.17
C VAL A 26 -8.97 10.64 6.27
N PRO A 27 -10.06 9.84 6.23
CA PRO A 27 -10.12 8.55 5.56
C PRO A 27 -9.65 8.58 4.09
N TRP A 28 -10.07 9.58 3.34
CA TRP A 28 -9.75 9.69 1.91
C TRP A 28 -8.36 10.28 1.62
N LEU A 29 -7.62 10.74 2.64
CA LEU A 29 -6.30 11.35 2.50
C LEU A 29 -5.16 10.48 3.07
N PHE A 30 -5.44 9.26 3.53
CA PHE A 30 -4.41 8.36 4.09
C PHE A 30 -3.23 8.13 3.13
N TRP A 31 -3.51 8.10 1.82
CA TRP A 31 -2.48 7.96 0.79
C TRP A 31 -1.45 9.09 0.83
N LEU A 32 -1.86 10.29 1.22
CA LEU A 32 -0.95 11.42 1.40
C LEU A 32 -0.03 11.19 2.61
N GLY A 33 -0.57 10.68 3.72
CA GLY A 33 0.22 10.26 4.89
C GLY A 33 1.24 9.19 4.54
N ALA A 34 0.82 8.17 3.78
CA ALA A 34 1.68 7.12 3.26
C ALA A 34 2.80 7.67 2.34
N ALA A 35 2.46 8.60 1.43
CA ALA A 35 3.44 9.24 0.55
C ALA A 35 4.45 10.12 1.33
N ILE A 36 4.02 10.81 2.41
CA ILE A 36 4.91 11.59 3.28
C ILE A 36 5.87 10.65 4.02
N ALA A 37 5.39 9.53 4.57
CA ALA A 37 6.23 8.53 5.22
C ALA A 37 7.28 7.96 4.23
N ALA A 38 6.86 7.61 3.01
CA ALA A 38 7.75 7.15 1.95
C ALA A 38 8.78 8.22 1.55
N LEU A 39 8.38 9.49 1.40
CA LEU A 39 9.28 10.59 1.08
C LEU A 39 10.39 10.76 2.13
N MET A 40 10.00 10.71 3.41
CA MET A 40 10.96 10.83 4.52
C MET A 40 11.90 9.63 4.55
N THR A 41 11.41 8.43 4.31
CA THR A 41 12.20 7.20 4.23
C THR A 41 13.18 7.25 3.06
N LEU A 42 12.74 7.61 1.86
CA LEU A 42 13.59 7.80 0.69
C LEU A 42 14.68 8.84 0.93
N ARG A 43 14.35 9.95 1.60
CA ARG A 43 15.26 11.07 1.75
C ARG A 43 16.26 10.89 2.90
N ARG A 44 15.79 10.49 4.07
CA ARG A 44 16.57 10.44 5.31
C ARG A 44 16.97 9.03 5.74
N GLY A 45 16.31 8.00 5.20
CA GLY A 45 16.44 6.62 5.61
C GLY A 45 15.40 6.23 6.66
N PHE A 46 15.35 4.94 6.97
CA PHE A 46 14.32 4.36 7.83
C PHE A 46 14.34 4.94 9.26
N ALA A 47 15.50 4.89 9.93
CA ALA A 47 15.59 5.31 11.33
C ALA A 47 15.22 6.79 11.57
N PRO A 48 15.70 7.78 10.78
CA PRO A 48 15.26 9.16 10.92
C PRO A 48 13.81 9.42 10.47
N ALA A 49 13.21 8.51 9.66
CA ALA A 49 11.82 8.60 9.23
C ALA A 49 10.83 8.00 10.26
N LEU A 50 11.30 7.19 11.21
CA LEU A 50 10.47 6.52 12.22
C LEU A 50 9.43 7.44 12.90
N PRO A 51 9.77 8.66 13.37
CA PRO A 51 8.77 9.52 14.00
C PRO A 51 7.62 9.88 13.06
N VAL A 52 7.89 10.02 11.75
CA VAL A 52 6.88 10.33 10.74
C VAL A 52 6.03 9.10 10.43
N ILE A 53 6.68 7.94 10.33
CA ILE A 53 6.00 6.65 10.11
C ILE A 53 5.06 6.35 11.28
N ILE A 54 5.52 6.50 12.51
CA ILE A 54 4.70 6.31 13.72
C ILE A 54 3.55 7.31 13.75
N ALA A 55 3.80 8.59 13.45
CA ALA A 55 2.77 9.61 13.43
C ALA A 55 1.66 9.33 12.38
N ALA A 56 2.02 8.76 11.22
CA ALA A 56 1.05 8.30 10.24
C ALA A 56 0.35 7.00 10.69
N ALA A 57 1.08 6.07 11.30
CA ALA A 57 0.56 4.77 11.70
C ALA A 57 -0.43 4.85 12.88
N LEU A 58 -0.32 5.84 13.76
CA LEU A 58 -1.24 5.99 14.90
C LEU A 58 -2.71 6.18 14.46
N PRO A 59 -3.05 7.19 13.62
CA PRO A 59 -4.42 7.30 13.10
C PRO A 59 -4.82 6.09 12.23
N ALA A 60 -3.88 5.52 11.47
CA ALA A 60 -4.13 4.33 10.66
C ALA A 60 -4.45 3.09 11.54
N GLY A 61 -3.82 2.97 12.70
CA GLY A 61 -4.15 1.96 13.70
C GLY A 61 -5.54 2.14 14.30
N TRP A 62 -6.00 3.37 14.44
CA TRP A 62 -7.38 3.66 14.82
C TRP A 62 -8.36 3.14 13.74
N TRP A 63 -8.10 3.40 12.45
CA TRP A 63 -8.92 2.88 11.35
C TRP A 63 -8.92 1.36 11.32
N TRP A 64 -7.76 0.72 11.57
CA TRP A 64 -7.68 -0.74 11.70
C TRP A 64 -8.61 -1.26 12.80
N ALA A 65 -8.63 -0.62 13.97
CA ALA A 65 -9.54 -1.00 15.05
C ALA A 65 -11.02 -0.86 14.69
N GLN A 66 -11.34 -0.06 13.67
CA GLN A 66 -12.68 0.08 13.08
C GLN A 66 -12.94 -0.90 11.92
N GLY A 67 -11.98 -1.77 11.59
CA GLY A 67 -12.08 -2.74 10.51
C GLY A 67 -11.46 -2.31 9.18
N ASP A 68 -10.99 -1.06 9.04
CA ASP A 68 -10.30 -0.59 7.82
C ASP A 68 -8.80 -0.82 7.90
N VAL A 69 -8.34 -1.92 7.29
CA VAL A 69 -6.92 -2.33 7.28
C VAL A 69 -6.08 -1.57 6.25
N ILE A 70 -6.72 -0.94 5.25
CA ILE A 70 -6.06 -0.36 4.08
C ILE A 70 -5.04 0.74 4.45
N PRO A 71 -5.36 1.73 5.31
CA PRO A 71 -4.42 2.81 5.62
C PRO A 71 -3.13 2.31 6.26
N LEU A 72 -3.23 1.47 7.28
CA LEU A 72 -2.06 1.00 8.01
C LEU A 72 -1.20 0.06 7.16
N ALA A 73 -1.84 -0.89 6.46
CA ALA A 73 -1.15 -1.80 5.56
C ALA A 73 -0.42 -1.05 4.44
N SER A 74 -1.06 -0.03 3.85
CA SER A 74 -0.45 0.81 2.81
C SER A 74 0.76 1.58 3.32
N ILE A 75 0.71 2.17 4.54
CA ILE A 75 1.83 2.89 5.14
C ILE A 75 3.01 1.94 5.40
N LEU A 76 2.75 0.76 5.94
CA LEU A 76 3.80 -0.22 6.22
C LEU A 76 4.43 -0.75 4.93
N LEU A 77 3.60 -1.13 3.94
CA LEU A 77 4.07 -1.64 2.66
C LEU A 77 4.87 -0.59 1.88
N VAL A 78 4.36 0.63 1.75
CA VAL A 78 5.10 1.70 1.04
C VAL A 78 6.39 2.08 1.74
N THR A 79 6.42 2.03 3.07
CA THR A 79 7.65 2.29 3.85
C THR A 79 8.70 1.22 3.56
N LEU A 80 8.32 -0.06 3.56
CA LEU A 80 9.20 -1.17 3.20
C LEU A 80 9.72 -0.99 1.76
N MET A 81 8.83 -0.73 0.81
CA MET A 81 9.21 -0.50 -0.58
C MET A 81 10.14 0.71 -0.73
N ALA A 82 9.93 1.77 0.06
CA ALA A 82 10.80 2.95 0.06
C ALA A 82 12.20 2.64 0.60
N VAL A 83 12.32 1.78 1.61
CA VAL A 83 13.63 1.28 2.11
C VAL A 83 14.35 0.54 1.01
N ILE A 84 13.68 -0.42 0.37
CA ILE A 84 14.29 -1.24 -0.69
C ILE A 84 14.70 -0.38 -1.88
N LEU A 85 13.82 0.53 -2.33
CA LEU A 85 14.12 1.42 -3.44
C LEU A 85 15.32 2.34 -3.12
N ARG A 86 15.43 2.79 -1.88
CA ARG A 86 16.56 3.61 -1.44
C ARG A 86 17.89 2.85 -1.45
N GLU A 87 17.87 1.59 -1.00
CA GLU A 87 19.09 0.76 -0.86
C GLU A 87 19.54 0.15 -2.20
N ARG A 88 18.59 -0.32 -2.99
CA ARG A 88 18.86 -1.05 -4.22
C ARG A 88 18.83 -0.17 -5.47
N MET A 89 18.16 0.97 -5.41
CA MET A 89 17.97 1.89 -6.55
C MET A 89 17.35 1.21 -7.79
N ARG A 90 16.55 0.14 -7.58
CA ARG A 90 15.96 -0.69 -8.64
C ARG A 90 14.47 -0.87 -8.41
N TRP A 91 13.69 -0.29 -9.32
CA TRP A 91 12.23 -0.39 -9.28
C TRP A 91 11.72 -1.81 -9.42
N GLY A 92 12.33 -2.64 -10.32
CA GLY A 92 11.92 -4.02 -10.54
C GLY A 92 11.97 -4.85 -9.26
N GLU A 93 13.09 -4.84 -8.54
CA GLU A 93 13.23 -5.53 -7.26
C GLU A 93 12.24 -5.01 -6.21
N THR A 94 12.03 -3.69 -6.16
CA THR A 94 11.10 -3.07 -5.21
C THR A 94 9.66 -3.53 -5.45
N LEU A 95 9.24 -3.58 -6.70
CA LEU A 95 7.89 -4.02 -7.08
C LEU A 95 7.69 -5.51 -6.76
N ILE A 96 8.67 -6.36 -7.09
CA ILE A 96 8.59 -7.79 -6.80
C ILE A 96 8.48 -8.04 -5.29
N VAL A 97 9.34 -7.42 -4.49
CA VAL A 97 9.28 -7.60 -3.03
C VAL A 97 7.98 -7.03 -2.47
N GLY A 98 7.51 -5.89 -2.97
CA GLY A 98 6.21 -5.33 -2.59
C GLY A 98 5.06 -6.31 -2.87
N THR A 99 5.04 -6.92 -4.07
CA THR A 99 4.04 -7.92 -4.47
C THR A 99 4.13 -9.17 -3.60
N LEU A 100 5.34 -9.70 -3.37
CA LEU A 100 5.55 -10.85 -2.49
C LEU A 100 5.02 -10.61 -1.08
N VAL A 101 5.37 -9.48 -0.50
CA VAL A 101 4.91 -9.12 0.86
C VAL A 101 3.40 -8.97 0.90
N ALA A 102 2.79 -8.29 -0.08
CA ALA A 102 1.34 -8.17 -0.18
C ALA A 102 0.67 -9.56 -0.30
N SER A 103 1.20 -10.45 -1.14
CA SER A 103 0.70 -11.83 -1.29
C SER A 103 0.78 -12.61 0.02
N VAL A 104 1.90 -12.52 0.74
CA VAL A 104 2.05 -13.16 2.06
C VAL A 104 1.04 -12.59 3.06
N MET A 105 0.81 -11.28 3.06
CA MET A 105 -0.19 -10.65 3.94
C MET A 105 -1.62 -11.16 3.64
N VAL A 106 -1.95 -11.38 2.36
CA VAL A 106 -3.23 -12.02 1.95
C VAL A 106 -3.32 -13.44 2.50
N GLN A 107 -2.27 -14.24 2.31
CA GLN A 107 -2.23 -15.64 2.78
C GLN A 107 -2.33 -15.76 4.31
N LEU A 108 -1.80 -14.79 5.04
CA LEU A 108 -1.90 -14.72 6.49
C LEU A 108 -3.26 -14.18 6.99
N GLY A 109 -4.20 -13.87 6.08
CA GLY A 109 -5.51 -13.34 6.43
C GLY A 109 -5.50 -11.93 7.04
N ILE A 110 -4.41 -11.17 6.86
CA ILE A 110 -4.28 -9.82 7.44
C ILE A 110 -5.34 -8.87 6.88
N PHE A 111 -5.76 -9.10 5.64
CA PHE A 111 -6.78 -8.29 4.95
C PHE A 111 -8.21 -8.82 5.13
N SER A 112 -8.39 -9.88 5.89
CA SER A 112 -9.68 -10.51 6.16
C SER A 112 -9.88 -10.67 7.66
N PRO A 113 -10.00 -9.56 8.42
CA PRO A 113 -10.17 -9.63 9.87
C PRO A 113 -11.48 -10.39 10.22
N PRO A 114 -11.51 -11.12 11.34
CA PRO A 114 -12.70 -11.80 11.81
C PRO A 114 -13.90 -10.84 11.88
N GLY A 115 -15.03 -11.22 11.29
CA GLY A 115 -16.24 -10.39 11.18
C GLY A 115 -16.25 -9.38 10.03
N GLY A 116 -15.09 -8.93 9.52
CA GLY A 116 -15.00 -8.00 8.39
C GLY A 116 -15.38 -8.67 7.05
N THR A 117 -15.00 -9.93 6.89
CA THR A 117 -15.34 -10.73 5.70
C THR A 117 -16.84 -10.97 5.58
N GLU A 118 -17.52 -11.21 6.69
CA GLU A 118 -18.97 -11.46 6.73
C GLU A 118 -19.76 -10.22 6.33
N LEU A 119 -19.42 -9.07 6.90
CA LEU A 119 -20.06 -7.79 6.55
C LEU A 119 -19.83 -7.42 5.07
N MET A 120 -18.64 -7.66 4.57
CA MET A 120 -18.30 -7.34 3.18
C MET A 120 -18.96 -8.32 2.20
N LEU A 121 -19.10 -9.58 2.59
CA LEU A 121 -19.88 -10.58 1.86
C LEU A 121 -21.36 -10.22 1.77
N GLU A 122 -21.94 -9.76 2.87
CA GLU A 122 -23.33 -9.32 2.92
C GLU A 122 -23.55 -8.13 2.01
N GLN A 123 -22.65 -7.14 2.05
CA GLN A 123 -22.68 -6.00 1.14
C GLN A 123 -22.49 -6.38 -0.34
N LEU A 124 -21.62 -7.36 -0.64
CA LEU A 124 -21.41 -7.85 -2.00
C LEU A 124 -22.63 -8.63 -2.52
N ARG A 125 -23.30 -9.44 -1.67
CA ARG A 125 -24.53 -10.14 -2.00
C ARG A 125 -25.68 -9.17 -2.26
N GLU A 126 -25.84 -8.16 -1.40
CA GLU A 126 -26.84 -7.11 -1.59
C GLU A 126 -26.59 -6.25 -2.82
N GLY A 127 -25.33 -6.01 -3.18
CA GLY A 127 -24.91 -5.18 -4.30
C GLY A 127 -24.94 -5.87 -5.66
N SER A 128 -24.93 -7.19 -5.73
CA SER A 128 -24.85 -7.95 -6.99
C SER A 128 -25.46 -9.33 -6.90
N GLU A 129 -26.59 -9.50 -7.60
CA GLU A 129 -27.23 -10.81 -7.76
C GLU A 129 -26.33 -11.87 -8.41
N GLU A 130 -25.36 -11.44 -9.20
CA GLU A 130 -24.42 -12.32 -9.88
C GLU A 130 -23.42 -12.94 -8.91
N VAL A 131 -22.92 -12.14 -7.95
CA VAL A 131 -22.06 -12.61 -6.86
C VAL A 131 -22.80 -13.59 -5.95
N ASP A 132 -24.05 -13.31 -5.61
CA ASP A 132 -24.86 -14.21 -4.78
C ASP A 132 -25.13 -15.55 -5.48
N ARG A 133 -25.42 -15.53 -6.78
CA ARG A 133 -25.56 -16.78 -7.60
C ARG A 133 -24.26 -17.57 -7.63
N MET A 134 -23.13 -16.94 -7.88
CA MET A 134 -21.81 -17.61 -7.89
C MET A 134 -21.49 -18.26 -6.54
N LEU A 135 -21.69 -17.54 -5.44
CA LEU A 135 -21.46 -18.07 -4.11
C LEU A 135 -22.38 -19.25 -3.78
N THR A 136 -23.65 -19.19 -4.21
CA THR A 136 -24.61 -20.28 -4.03
C THR A 136 -24.23 -21.51 -4.86
N GLU A 137 -23.72 -21.30 -6.07
CA GLU A 137 -23.25 -22.40 -6.92
C GLU A 137 -22.00 -23.07 -6.33
N PHE A 138 -21.05 -22.31 -5.80
CA PHE A 138 -19.90 -22.89 -5.08
C PHE A 138 -20.31 -23.64 -3.83
N ALA A 139 -21.30 -23.15 -3.06
CA ALA A 139 -21.84 -23.87 -1.91
C ALA A 139 -22.45 -25.20 -2.31
N ASN A 140 -23.22 -25.23 -3.41
CA ASN A 140 -23.84 -26.46 -3.95
C ASN A 140 -22.81 -27.48 -4.44
N GLN A 141 -21.62 -27.03 -4.85
CA GLN A 141 -20.50 -27.89 -5.23
C GLN A 141 -19.68 -28.38 -4.04
N GLY A 142 -20.07 -28.01 -2.81
CA GLY A 142 -19.42 -28.45 -1.56
C GLY A 142 -18.20 -27.64 -1.14
N TYR A 143 -17.97 -26.47 -1.76
CA TYR A 143 -16.92 -25.57 -1.35
C TYR A 143 -17.34 -24.73 -0.13
N ASP A 144 -16.40 -24.52 0.78
CA ASP A 144 -16.62 -23.59 1.89
C ASP A 144 -16.62 -22.13 1.38
N THR A 145 -17.82 -21.58 1.31
CA THR A 145 -18.06 -20.21 0.81
C THR A 145 -17.41 -19.14 1.66
N GLN A 146 -17.21 -19.37 2.97
CA GLN A 146 -16.50 -18.42 3.84
C GLN A 146 -15.03 -18.35 3.48
N THR A 147 -14.37 -19.48 3.25
CA THR A 147 -12.98 -19.52 2.83
C THR A 147 -12.77 -18.85 1.45
N ILE A 148 -13.65 -19.16 0.48
CA ILE A 148 -13.57 -18.52 -0.84
C ILE A 148 -13.73 -17.00 -0.73
N ALA A 149 -14.72 -16.57 0.02
CA ALA A 149 -14.98 -15.15 0.23
C ALA A 149 -13.82 -14.44 0.93
N ALA A 150 -13.25 -15.05 1.95
CA ALA A 150 -12.07 -14.50 2.63
C ALA A 150 -10.88 -14.34 1.67
N LEU A 151 -10.66 -15.31 0.78
CA LEU A 151 -9.61 -15.24 -0.25
C LEU A 151 -9.88 -14.14 -1.28
N VAL A 152 -11.13 -14.02 -1.75
CA VAL A 152 -11.51 -12.98 -2.72
C VAL A 152 -11.40 -11.59 -2.11
N VAL A 153 -12.02 -11.39 -0.93
CA VAL A 153 -11.96 -10.11 -0.20
C VAL A 153 -10.52 -9.74 0.16
N GLY A 154 -9.77 -10.69 0.72
CA GLY A 154 -8.36 -10.50 1.05
C GLY A 154 -7.51 -10.19 -0.17
N GLY A 155 -7.73 -10.91 -1.28
CA GLY A 155 -7.01 -10.70 -2.54
C GLY A 155 -7.29 -9.32 -3.15
N VAL A 156 -8.55 -8.91 -3.21
CA VAL A 156 -8.94 -7.57 -3.71
C VAL A 156 -8.36 -6.48 -2.81
N THR A 157 -8.48 -6.61 -1.49
CA THR A 157 -7.93 -5.65 -0.53
C THR A 157 -6.40 -5.59 -0.64
N GLY A 158 -5.73 -6.73 -0.73
CA GLY A 158 -4.28 -6.80 -0.93
C GLY A 158 -3.82 -6.12 -2.23
N LEU A 159 -4.58 -6.30 -3.32
CA LEU A 159 -4.33 -5.60 -4.58
C LEU A 159 -4.49 -4.08 -4.44
N VAL A 160 -5.55 -3.62 -3.77
CA VAL A 160 -5.78 -2.18 -3.51
C VAL A 160 -4.63 -1.60 -2.68
N VAL A 161 -4.20 -2.29 -1.62
CA VAL A 161 -3.07 -1.87 -0.77
C VAL A 161 -1.77 -1.81 -1.58
N LEU A 162 -1.51 -2.81 -2.42
CA LEU A 162 -0.32 -2.84 -3.27
C LEU A 162 -0.32 -1.67 -4.28
N LEU A 163 -1.43 -1.46 -4.97
CA LEU A 163 -1.57 -0.35 -5.92
C LEU A 163 -1.43 1.00 -5.23
N ALA A 164 -2.07 1.18 -4.07
CA ALA A 164 -1.93 2.39 -3.26
C ALA A 164 -0.46 2.62 -2.84
N ALA A 165 0.24 1.58 -2.40
CA ALA A 165 1.65 1.67 -2.02
C ALA A 165 2.54 2.05 -3.21
N ILE A 166 2.32 1.47 -4.39
CA ILE A 166 3.05 1.80 -5.63
C ILE A 166 2.83 3.27 -6.02
N VAL A 167 1.59 3.73 -6.03
CA VAL A 167 1.24 5.12 -6.35
C VAL A 167 1.86 6.09 -5.35
N CYS A 168 1.76 5.79 -4.04
CA CYS A 168 2.36 6.61 -2.99
C CYS A 168 3.89 6.66 -3.10
N LEU A 169 4.54 5.53 -3.43
CA LEU A 169 5.98 5.47 -3.64
C LEU A 169 6.40 6.30 -4.86
N ALA A 170 5.68 6.17 -5.98
CA ALA A 170 5.94 6.94 -7.19
C ALA A 170 5.76 8.44 -6.93
N LEU A 171 4.72 8.83 -6.19
CA LEU A 171 4.49 10.21 -5.78
C LEU A 171 5.63 10.74 -4.90
N ALA A 172 6.02 9.97 -3.87
CA ALA A 172 7.14 10.32 -2.99
C ALA A 172 8.46 10.49 -3.77
N ARG A 173 8.74 9.57 -4.71
CA ARG A 173 9.93 9.64 -5.56
C ARG A 173 9.87 10.83 -6.52
N SER A 174 8.72 11.13 -7.10
CA SER A 174 8.52 12.30 -7.96
C SER A 174 8.73 13.61 -7.18
N TRP A 175 8.28 13.72 -5.94
CA TRP A 175 8.55 14.86 -5.07
C TRP A 175 10.03 14.97 -4.72
N GLN A 176 10.65 13.85 -4.37
CA GLN A 176 12.09 13.83 -4.09
C GLN A 176 12.89 14.29 -5.31
N ALA A 177 12.58 13.79 -6.50
CA ALA A 177 13.24 14.20 -7.74
C ALA A 177 12.97 15.68 -8.05
N GLY A 178 11.72 16.13 -7.97
CA GLY A 178 11.36 17.53 -8.22
C GLY A 178 12.03 18.53 -7.28
N LEU A 179 12.39 18.12 -6.06
CA LEU A 179 13.08 18.97 -5.10
C LEU A 179 14.61 18.97 -5.24
N TYR A 180 15.21 17.84 -5.65
CA TYR A 180 16.65 17.63 -5.54
C TYR A 180 17.35 17.20 -6.84
N ASN A 181 16.60 16.61 -7.78
CA ASN A 181 17.12 16.17 -9.09
C ASN A 181 16.00 16.29 -10.15
N PRO A 182 15.71 17.52 -10.63
CA PRO A 182 14.66 17.73 -11.63
C PRO A 182 14.92 16.91 -12.89
N GLY A 183 13.93 16.08 -13.29
CA GLY A 183 14.03 15.20 -14.46
C GLY A 183 14.42 13.75 -14.14
N GLY A 184 15.13 13.50 -13.04
CA GLY A 184 15.65 12.17 -12.71
C GLY A 184 14.56 11.09 -12.55
N PHE A 185 13.37 11.41 -12.02
CA PHE A 185 12.26 10.47 -11.93
C PHE A 185 11.78 10.00 -13.32
N ARG A 186 11.73 10.91 -14.30
CA ARG A 186 11.34 10.57 -15.67
C ARG A 186 12.34 9.60 -16.28
N GLU A 187 13.63 9.85 -16.12
CA GLU A 187 14.70 8.99 -16.62
C GLU A 187 14.63 7.59 -15.97
N GLU A 188 14.49 7.52 -14.66
CA GLU A 188 14.32 6.26 -13.92
C GLU A 188 13.09 5.48 -14.39
N PHE A 189 11.97 6.16 -14.61
CA PHE A 189 10.73 5.54 -15.05
C PHE A 189 10.82 5.01 -16.48
N HIS A 190 11.47 5.75 -17.38
CA HIS A 190 11.73 5.28 -18.75
C HIS A 190 12.78 4.16 -18.83
N ALA A 191 13.68 4.09 -17.86
CA ALA A 191 14.68 3.04 -17.75
C ALA A 191 14.17 1.77 -17.04
N LEU A 192 12.90 1.78 -16.56
CA LEU A 192 12.30 0.65 -15.87
C LEU A 192 12.22 -0.55 -16.83
N ARG A 193 13.00 -1.58 -16.52
CA ARG A 193 13.01 -2.86 -17.24
C ARG A 193 13.02 -3.99 -16.23
N LEU A 194 12.15 -4.95 -16.44
CA LEU A 194 12.20 -6.21 -15.70
C LEU A 194 13.27 -7.09 -16.33
N THR A 195 14.15 -7.62 -15.50
CA THR A 195 15.10 -8.64 -15.95
C THR A 195 14.36 -9.97 -16.21
N PRO A 196 14.90 -10.89 -17.05
CA PRO A 196 14.28 -12.21 -17.26
C PRO A 196 14.06 -12.99 -15.94
N LYS A 197 14.94 -12.82 -14.97
CA LYS A 197 14.79 -13.45 -13.63
C LYS A 197 13.60 -12.86 -12.86
N GLU A 198 13.43 -11.54 -12.89
CA GLU A 198 12.30 -10.85 -12.26
C GLU A 198 10.98 -11.24 -12.92
N LEU A 199 10.97 -11.39 -14.24
CA LEU A 199 9.81 -11.87 -14.98
C LEU A 199 9.45 -13.32 -14.60
N ALA A 200 10.45 -14.20 -14.51
CA ALA A 200 10.25 -15.60 -14.10
C ALA A 200 9.64 -15.68 -12.69
N VAL A 201 10.11 -14.87 -11.75
CA VAL A 201 9.55 -14.81 -10.39
C VAL A 201 8.08 -14.39 -10.42
N LEU A 202 7.72 -13.37 -11.21
CA LEU A 202 6.31 -12.92 -11.33
C LEU A 202 5.41 -13.99 -11.94
N VAL A 203 5.89 -14.76 -12.92
CA VAL A 203 5.14 -15.86 -13.55
C VAL A 203 4.92 -17.04 -12.60
N VAL A 204 5.84 -17.28 -11.67
CA VAL A 204 5.72 -18.38 -10.68
C VAL A 204 4.77 -18.01 -9.53
N ILE A 205 4.62 -16.71 -9.25
CA ILE A 205 3.79 -16.20 -8.13
C ILE A 205 2.35 -15.90 -8.57
N GLY A 206 2.13 -15.56 -9.85
CA GLY A 206 0.80 -15.30 -10.42
C GLY A 206 0.19 -16.56 -10.97
#